data_3cf93641d352d5d0212efeae92312e75
#
_entry.id   3cf93641d352d5d0212efeae92312e75
#
_cell.length_a   1.000
_cell.length_b   1.000
_cell.length_c   1.000
_cell.angle_alpha   90.00
_cell.angle_beta   90.00
_cell.angle_gamma   90.00
#
_symmetry.space_group_name_H-M   'P 1'
#
loop_
_entity.id
_entity.type
_entity.pdbx_description
1 polymer ?
#
loop_
_entity_poly.entity_id
_entity_poly.type
_entity_poly.pdbx_seq_one_letter_code
_entity_poly.pdbx_strand_id
1 'polypeptide(L)'
;MKIERPDPNLPRGVQAFLFDAAERRRKAEDSVVRRLQDAGLREVILPVLDFAAPYAGVTAEGDERVYRFLDRQGNTLALRADFTPMAARVVAPRLGALSGAVSLFYRGDVVRDEETGVGRRREFAQVGAERYGDGRPEADREMLALALSCLGDLPATRLRLTLGWAGLLERLLTTLAPGLREDRADGAAGLAGAVSAARARHVTELETRLSAAGAAPVAAAEAARALLVGFEPASDLFRPPELAGAAAELARAVAIAKGARPGLLVVVDLADAPQAPYYTGLTFSVDAANGGGTIAGGGRYDGLLGRFSAAAPALGFCIGLETLGAVTEAGDTGTRPLRIAVGKGRLLPKALEALRAGGASFGEPDGRRLLVPSADGAFELLLLKDDDVPTYVAHGGADLGIVGSDRVAESGEDVTSPVELPFGACRLSLIGRAGEAFRPNGAPVRVGTKYRRLAARYFDERKIAHEIVPLAGSVELAAALKLTDVVVDLIESGSTMAANGLAEIETILTSCATLILGRASLVARRAEIAEFVERLRVHAGGRA
;
A
#
# COMPACT_ATOMS: atom_id res chain seq x y z
N MET A 1 14.27 -0.40 28.58
CA MET A 1 15.06 -0.13 27.36
C MET A 1 15.00 1.37 27.11
N LYS A 2 16.11 2.10 27.22
CA LYS A 2 16.12 3.54 26.90
C LYS A 2 15.96 3.66 25.39
N ILE A 3 14.92 4.33 24.92
CA ILE A 3 14.80 4.74 23.53
C ILE A 3 15.96 5.70 23.28
N GLU A 4 17.00 5.26 22.57
CA GLU A 4 18.08 6.14 22.12
C GLU A 4 17.45 7.24 21.27
N ARG A 5 17.61 8.50 21.69
CA ARG A 5 17.20 9.64 20.86
C ARG A 5 18.00 9.59 19.58
N PRO A 6 17.36 9.77 18.40
CA PRO A 6 18.10 9.83 17.14
C PRO A 6 19.19 10.91 17.24
N ASP A 7 20.38 10.59 16.70
CA ASP A 7 21.49 11.56 16.67
C ASP A 7 21.00 12.83 15.92
N PRO A 8 20.99 13.99 16.58
CA PRO A 8 20.47 15.22 15.98
C PRO A 8 21.32 15.71 14.79
N ASN A 9 22.51 15.15 14.59
CA ASN A 9 23.43 15.50 13.50
C ASN A 9 23.27 14.64 12.25
N LEU A 10 22.45 13.58 12.30
CA LEU A 10 22.19 12.74 11.12
C LEU A 10 20.95 13.23 10.36
N PRO A 11 20.93 13.10 9.02
CA PRO A 11 19.74 13.37 8.22
C PRO A 11 18.54 12.53 8.69
N ARG A 12 17.32 13.06 8.49
CA ARG A 12 16.11 12.29 8.79
C ARG A 12 16.06 11.01 7.96
N GLY A 13 15.69 9.89 8.58
CA GLY A 13 15.60 8.59 7.91
C GLY A 13 16.92 7.84 7.76
N VAL A 14 18.01 8.37 8.33
CA VAL A 14 19.32 7.74 8.43
C VAL A 14 19.59 7.41 9.90
N GLN A 15 20.23 6.27 10.18
CA GLN A 15 20.51 5.81 11.53
C GLN A 15 21.90 5.18 11.65
N ALA A 16 22.63 5.55 12.69
CA ALA A 16 23.83 4.83 13.12
C ALA A 16 23.46 3.72 14.11
N PHE A 17 24.09 2.56 13.96
CA PHE A 17 23.97 1.44 14.89
C PHE A 17 25.26 1.33 15.71
N LEU A 18 25.14 1.30 17.04
CA LEU A 18 26.27 1.21 17.95
C LEU A 18 26.13 -0.01 18.86
N PHE A 19 27.28 -0.56 19.27
CA PHE A 19 27.38 -1.62 20.26
C PHE A 19 26.45 -2.81 19.98
N ASP A 20 25.60 -3.15 20.93
CA ASP A 20 24.67 -4.28 20.85
C ASP A 20 23.72 -4.20 19.64
N ALA A 21 23.29 -3.00 19.25
CA ALA A 21 22.45 -2.83 18.07
C ALA A 21 23.20 -3.18 16.77
N ALA A 22 24.48 -2.78 16.68
CA ALA A 22 25.33 -3.13 15.54
C ALA A 22 25.61 -4.64 15.51
N GLU A 23 25.90 -5.26 16.67
CA GLU A 23 26.10 -6.70 16.77
C GLU A 23 24.86 -7.49 16.35
N ARG A 24 23.69 -7.11 16.83
CA ARG A 24 22.43 -7.78 16.46
C ARG A 24 22.16 -7.70 14.96
N ARG A 25 22.35 -6.50 14.36
CA ARG A 25 22.20 -6.33 12.90
C ARG A 25 23.18 -7.24 12.15
N ARG A 26 24.46 -7.28 12.56
CA ARG A 26 25.47 -8.12 11.94
C ARG A 26 25.15 -9.61 12.08
N LYS A 27 24.70 -10.06 13.25
CA LYS A 27 24.26 -11.44 13.47
C LYS A 27 23.09 -11.84 12.56
N ALA A 28 22.12 -10.94 12.39
CA ALA A 28 21.00 -11.19 11.48
C ALA A 28 21.47 -11.30 10.03
N GLU A 29 22.35 -10.39 9.58
CA GLU A 29 22.97 -10.43 8.26
C GLU A 29 23.75 -11.73 8.04
N ASP A 30 24.65 -12.10 8.96
CA ASP A 30 25.47 -13.30 8.87
C ASP A 30 24.63 -14.59 8.86
N SER A 31 23.50 -14.61 9.57
CA SER A 31 22.57 -15.74 9.56
C SER A 31 21.96 -15.95 8.17
N VAL A 32 21.49 -14.86 7.54
CA VAL A 32 20.93 -14.92 6.17
C VAL A 32 22.01 -15.30 5.17
N VAL A 33 23.17 -14.62 5.20
CA VAL A 33 24.31 -14.88 4.28
C VAL A 33 24.75 -16.34 4.34
N ARG A 34 24.89 -16.90 5.54
CA ARG A 34 25.29 -18.30 5.71
C ARG A 34 24.33 -19.26 5.01
N ARG A 35 23.03 -19.06 5.16
CA ARG A 35 21.99 -19.91 4.50
C ARG A 35 22.07 -19.81 2.98
N LEU A 36 22.36 -18.62 2.43
CA LEU A 36 22.55 -18.43 0.99
C LEU A 36 23.81 -19.15 0.49
N GLN A 37 24.90 -19.08 1.26
CA GLN A 37 26.15 -19.80 0.95
C GLN A 37 25.96 -21.34 1.03
N ASP A 38 25.26 -21.82 2.06
CA ASP A 38 24.94 -23.23 2.23
C ASP A 38 24.04 -23.76 1.09
N ALA A 39 23.20 -22.90 0.50
CA ALA A 39 22.43 -23.21 -0.69
C ALA A 39 23.24 -23.10 -2.01
N GLY A 40 24.55 -22.84 -1.92
CA GLY A 40 25.46 -22.82 -3.07
C GLY A 40 25.47 -21.51 -3.85
N LEU A 41 24.89 -20.40 -3.35
CA LEU A 41 24.94 -19.11 -4.01
C LEU A 41 26.31 -18.46 -3.81
N ARG A 42 26.76 -17.69 -4.80
CA ARG A 42 28.02 -16.95 -4.76
C ARG A 42 27.78 -15.46 -4.55
N GLU A 43 28.61 -14.83 -3.71
CA GLU A 43 28.50 -13.39 -3.45
C GLU A 43 28.87 -12.57 -4.69
N VAL A 44 28.08 -11.54 -4.98
CA VAL A 44 28.41 -10.45 -5.88
C VAL A 44 28.46 -9.14 -5.09
N ILE A 45 29.56 -8.40 -5.25
CA ILE A 45 29.73 -7.08 -4.64
C ILE A 45 29.42 -6.04 -5.70
N LEU A 46 28.36 -5.28 -5.49
CA LEU A 46 27.88 -4.27 -6.41
C LEU A 46 28.22 -2.86 -5.91
N PRO A 47 28.52 -1.90 -6.81
CA PRO A 47 28.85 -0.53 -6.43
C PRO A 47 27.65 0.19 -5.78
N VAL A 48 27.94 1.23 -5.00
CA VAL A 48 26.91 2.11 -4.41
C VAL A 48 26.42 3.15 -5.42
N LEU A 49 27.27 3.49 -6.39
CA LEU A 49 27.05 4.51 -7.42
C LEU A 49 26.99 3.87 -8.80
N ASP A 50 26.08 4.38 -9.64
CA ASP A 50 26.04 4.05 -11.07
C ASP A 50 25.48 5.22 -11.88
N PHE A 51 25.49 5.13 -13.21
CA PHE A 51 24.79 6.07 -14.05
C PHE A 51 23.26 5.95 -13.83
N ALA A 52 22.56 7.08 -13.80
CA ALA A 52 21.10 7.09 -13.56
C ALA A 52 20.29 6.53 -14.74
N ALA A 53 20.70 6.80 -15.98
CA ALA A 53 19.93 6.46 -17.17
C ALA A 53 19.54 4.97 -17.32
N PRO A 54 20.37 3.97 -16.98
CA PRO A 54 20.00 2.55 -17.07
C PRO A 54 18.83 2.14 -16.15
N TYR A 55 18.54 2.93 -15.12
CA TYR A 55 17.51 2.62 -14.11
C TYR A 55 16.18 3.33 -14.36
N ALA A 56 16.07 4.18 -15.37
CA ALA A 56 14.85 4.89 -15.71
C ALA A 56 13.71 3.89 -16.01
N GLY A 57 12.62 3.98 -15.26
CA GLY A 57 11.43 3.11 -15.40
C GLY A 57 11.64 1.65 -15.01
N VAL A 58 12.72 1.30 -14.26
CA VAL A 58 12.97 -0.07 -13.77
C VAL A 58 12.99 -0.20 -12.26
N THR A 59 13.06 0.89 -11.53
CA THR A 59 13.02 0.81 -10.07
C THR A 59 11.61 0.48 -9.60
N ALA A 60 11.50 -0.46 -8.67
CA ALA A 60 10.22 -0.89 -8.10
C ALA A 60 9.43 0.27 -7.47
N GLU A 61 10.14 1.28 -7.00
CA GLU A 61 9.61 2.40 -6.22
C GLU A 61 9.37 3.68 -7.04
N GLY A 62 9.62 3.64 -8.36
CA GLY A 62 9.55 4.80 -9.23
C GLY A 62 10.84 5.64 -9.28
N ASP A 63 11.01 6.34 -10.37
CA ASP A 63 12.24 7.10 -10.66
C ASP A 63 12.44 8.31 -9.71
N GLU A 64 11.40 8.85 -9.15
CA GLU A 64 11.41 10.00 -8.23
C GLU A 64 12.05 9.70 -6.86
N ARG A 65 12.10 8.42 -6.47
CA ARG A 65 12.73 7.99 -5.20
C ARG A 65 14.22 7.70 -5.32
N VAL A 66 14.81 7.95 -6.48
CA VAL A 66 16.24 7.71 -6.73
C VAL A 66 17.01 9.01 -6.52
N TYR A 67 17.93 9.03 -5.56
CA TYR A 67 18.87 10.13 -5.41
C TYR A 67 19.78 10.25 -6.62
N ARG A 68 19.75 11.42 -7.29
CA ARG A 68 20.55 11.72 -8.48
C ARG A 68 21.42 12.95 -8.24
N PHE A 69 22.60 12.93 -8.81
CA PHE A 69 23.55 14.06 -8.75
C PHE A 69 24.46 14.06 -9.97
N LEU A 70 25.12 15.18 -10.21
CA LEU A 70 26.06 15.32 -11.33
C LEU A 70 27.49 15.05 -10.84
N ASP A 71 28.25 14.30 -11.64
CA ASP A 71 29.70 14.21 -11.47
C ASP A 71 30.39 15.45 -12.09
N ARG A 72 31.72 15.51 -11.95
CA ARG A 72 32.51 16.64 -12.49
C ARG A 72 32.56 16.65 -14.03
N GLN A 73 32.21 15.57 -14.68
CA GLN A 73 32.14 15.42 -16.13
C GLN A 73 30.74 15.74 -16.68
N GLY A 74 29.76 16.06 -15.83
CA GLY A 74 28.39 16.37 -16.22
C GLY A 74 27.50 15.13 -16.40
N ASN A 75 27.96 13.94 -16.01
CA ASN A 75 27.13 12.74 -16.06
C ASN A 75 26.17 12.71 -14.87
N THR A 76 24.91 12.32 -15.11
CA THR A 76 23.96 12.08 -14.03
C THR A 76 24.20 10.70 -13.42
N LEU A 77 24.62 10.69 -12.16
CA LEU A 77 24.80 9.50 -11.33
C LEU A 77 23.58 9.29 -10.44
N ALA A 78 23.42 8.06 -9.95
CA ALA A 78 22.41 7.65 -8.98
C ALA A 78 23.04 6.89 -7.82
N LEU A 79 22.50 7.07 -6.61
CA LEU A 79 22.73 6.15 -5.50
C LEU A 79 21.88 4.89 -5.71
N ARG A 80 22.42 3.75 -5.29
CA ARG A 80 21.73 2.46 -5.36
C ARG A 80 20.44 2.48 -4.54
N ALA A 81 19.31 2.52 -5.24
CA ALA A 81 17.97 2.43 -4.64
C ALA A 81 17.42 1.00 -4.65
N ASP A 82 17.96 0.12 -5.50
CA ASP A 82 17.57 -1.27 -5.66
C ASP A 82 18.75 -2.09 -6.19
N PHE A 83 18.94 -3.27 -5.64
CA PHE A 83 20.00 -4.18 -6.06
C PHE A 83 19.67 -4.96 -7.34
N THR A 84 18.40 -5.35 -7.52
CA THR A 84 17.96 -6.24 -8.62
C THR A 84 18.27 -5.67 -10.00
N PRO A 85 17.94 -4.40 -10.35
CA PRO A 85 18.31 -3.84 -11.64
C PRO A 85 19.83 -3.71 -11.83
N MET A 86 20.56 -3.40 -10.75
CA MET A 86 22.02 -3.28 -10.78
C MET A 86 22.68 -4.64 -11.02
N ALA A 87 22.23 -5.68 -10.32
CA ALA A 87 22.71 -7.05 -10.52
C ALA A 87 22.41 -7.53 -11.94
N ALA A 88 21.18 -7.31 -12.43
CA ALA A 88 20.80 -7.65 -13.80
C ALA A 88 21.71 -6.96 -14.84
N ARG A 89 21.98 -5.66 -14.67
CA ARG A 89 22.86 -4.90 -15.57
C ARG A 89 24.29 -5.46 -15.63
N VAL A 90 24.84 -5.85 -14.49
CA VAL A 90 26.22 -6.37 -14.40
C VAL A 90 26.31 -7.79 -14.97
N VAL A 91 25.27 -8.61 -14.74
CA VAL A 91 25.27 -10.03 -15.11
C VAL A 91 24.84 -10.25 -16.57
N ALA A 92 23.83 -9.53 -17.06
CA ALA A 92 23.24 -9.76 -18.38
C ALA A 92 24.27 -9.82 -19.53
N PRO A 93 25.26 -8.90 -19.67
CA PRO A 93 26.26 -8.98 -20.73
C PRO A 93 27.21 -10.17 -20.61
N ARG A 94 27.28 -10.80 -19.44
CA ARG A 94 28.20 -11.90 -19.13
C ARG A 94 27.51 -13.27 -19.17
N LEU A 95 26.18 -13.29 -19.17
CA LEU A 95 25.40 -14.53 -19.03
C LEU A 95 25.71 -15.55 -20.14
N GLY A 96 25.89 -15.09 -21.37
CA GLY A 96 26.24 -15.96 -22.51
C GLY A 96 27.61 -16.65 -22.40
N ALA A 97 28.51 -16.15 -21.56
CA ALA A 97 29.83 -16.75 -21.29
C ALA A 97 29.80 -17.71 -20.09
N LEU A 98 28.68 -17.77 -19.36
CA LEU A 98 28.50 -18.63 -18.19
C LEU A 98 27.75 -19.89 -18.61
N SER A 99 28.17 -21.04 -18.13
CA SER A 99 27.51 -22.32 -18.40
C SER A 99 26.35 -22.56 -17.41
N GLY A 100 25.11 -22.59 -17.93
CA GLY A 100 23.93 -22.90 -17.12
C GLY A 100 23.38 -21.72 -16.31
N ALA A 101 22.47 -22.02 -15.39
CA ALA A 101 21.87 -21.01 -14.51
C ALA A 101 22.88 -20.47 -13.50
N VAL A 102 22.82 -19.17 -13.26
CA VAL A 102 23.71 -18.45 -12.33
C VAL A 102 22.91 -18.04 -11.09
N SER A 103 23.36 -18.47 -9.92
CA SER A 103 22.76 -18.09 -8.63
C SER A 103 23.73 -17.24 -7.82
N LEU A 104 23.33 -16.03 -7.48
CA LEU A 104 24.14 -15.04 -6.77
C LEU A 104 23.39 -14.53 -5.54
N PHE A 105 24.14 -14.03 -4.56
CA PHE A 105 23.59 -13.19 -3.50
C PHE A 105 24.38 -11.91 -3.36
N TYR A 106 23.74 -10.90 -2.80
CA TYR A 106 24.34 -9.61 -2.46
C TYR A 106 23.96 -9.21 -1.05
N ARG A 107 24.73 -8.29 -0.47
CA ARG A 107 24.40 -7.59 0.78
C ARG A 107 24.90 -6.15 0.72
N GLY A 108 24.23 -5.27 1.42
CA GLY A 108 24.60 -3.87 1.54
C GLY A 108 23.42 -2.94 1.73
N ASP A 109 23.73 -1.65 1.70
CA ASP A 109 22.73 -0.61 1.94
C ASP A 109 22.14 -0.11 0.63
N VAL A 110 20.85 0.26 0.66
CA VAL A 110 20.15 0.99 -0.39
C VAL A 110 19.71 2.33 0.18
N VAL A 111 19.64 3.33 -0.70
CA VAL A 111 19.30 4.71 -0.32
C VAL A 111 18.18 5.22 -1.22
N ARG A 112 17.05 5.64 -0.60
CA ARG A 112 15.87 6.13 -1.31
C ARG A 112 15.48 7.52 -0.84
N ASP A 113 15.05 8.37 -1.75
CA ASP A 113 14.48 9.67 -1.41
C ASP A 113 13.01 9.49 -1.05
N GLU A 114 12.77 9.15 0.20
CA GLU A 114 11.45 8.93 0.75
C GLU A 114 11.11 9.96 1.81
N GLU A 115 9.82 10.31 1.88
CA GLU A 115 9.30 11.02 3.03
C GLU A 115 9.48 10.15 4.28
N THR A 116 10.14 10.71 5.27
CA THR A 116 10.43 10.01 6.51
C THR A 116 9.18 9.94 7.40
N GLY A 117 8.87 8.76 7.89
CA GLY A 117 7.74 8.48 8.78
C GLY A 117 8.02 7.28 9.66
N VAL A 118 7.02 6.85 10.44
CA VAL A 118 7.13 5.64 11.25
C VAL A 118 7.38 4.45 10.33
N GLY A 119 8.53 3.77 10.49
CA GLY A 119 8.92 2.62 9.68
C GLY A 119 9.48 2.93 8.29
N ARG A 120 9.49 4.20 7.85
CA ARG A 120 10.07 4.62 6.56
C ARG A 120 11.44 5.23 6.77
N ARG A 121 12.45 4.63 6.15
CA ARG A 121 13.86 5.04 6.23
C ARG A 121 14.37 5.39 4.84
N ARG A 122 15.30 6.34 4.77
CA ARG A 122 16.01 6.70 3.55
C ARG A 122 17.18 5.75 3.26
N GLU A 123 17.77 5.21 4.32
CA GLU A 123 18.89 4.26 4.25
C GLU A 123 18.54 3.02 5.06
N PHE A 124 18.69 1.84 4.43
CA PHE A 124 18.45 0.54 5.05
C PHE A 124 19.24 -0.56 4.34
N ALA A 125 19.59 -1.61 5.09
CA ALA A 125 20.34 -2.73 4.56
C ALA A 125 19.44 -3.83 4.01
N GLN A 126 19.92 -4.43 2.91
CA GLN A 126 19.32 -5.60 2.29
C GLN A 126 20.34 -6.71 2.10
N VAL A 127 19.88 -7.95 2.26
CA VAL A 127 20.51 -9.15 1.73
C VAL A 127 19.53 -9.78 0.74
N GLY A 128 20.00 -10.09 -0.47
CA GLY A 128 19.13 -10.68 -1.47
C GLY A 128 19.81 -11.73 -2.32
N ALA A 129 19.02 -12.51 -3.02
CA ALA A 129 19.45 -13.58 -3.89
C ALA A 129 18.80 -13.47 -5.26
N GLU A 130 19.57 -13.72 -6.31
CA GLU A 130 19.13 -13.68 -7.70
C GLU A 130 19.55 -14.96 -8.41
N ARG A 131 18.66 -15.49 -9.26
CA ARG A 131 18.94 -16.62 -10.16
C ARG A 131 18.61 -16.22 -11.59
N TYR A 132 19.58 -16.37 -12.49
CA TYR A 132 19.48 -16.02 -13.90
C TYR A 132 19.64 -17.25 -14.77
N GLY A 133 18.86 -17.34 -15.86
CA GLY A 133 18.92 -18.41 -16.84
C GLY A 133 18.14 -19.68 -16.47
N ASP A 134 17.30 -19.66 -15.43
CA ASP A 134 16.45 -20.78 -15.03
C ASP A 134 14.96 -20.48 -15.26
N GLY A 135 14.42 -20.96 -16.39
CA GLY A 135 13.02 -20.78 -16.77
C GLY A 135 12.06 -21.86 -16.25
N ARG A 136 12.55 -22.84 -15.47
CA ARG A 136 11.69 -23.91 -14.93
C ARG A 136 10.73 -23.37 -13.87
N PRO A 137 9.47 -23.82 -13.84
CA PRO A 137 8.54 -23.44 -12.75
C PRO A 137 9.00 -23.87 -11.35
N GLU A 138 9.82 -24.92 -11.27
CA GLU A 138 10.44 -25.39 -10.03
C GLU A 138 11.34 -24.32 -9.41
N ALA A 139 12.02 -23.51 -10.24
CA ALA A 139 12.93 -22.47 -9.77
C ALA A 139 12.22 -21.41 -8.90
N ASP A 140 10.97 -21.07 -9.22
CA ASP A 140 10.14 -20.15 -8.40
C ASP A 140 9.93 -20.70 -7.01
N ARG A 141 9.59 -21.99 -6.93
CA ARG A 141 9.31 -22.69 -5.67
C ARG A 141 10.58 -22.91 -4.84
N GLU A 142 11.68 -23.23 -5.50
CA GLU A 142 13.01 -23.32 -4.86
C GLU A 142 13.44 -21.99 -4.26
N MET A 143 13.24 -20.87 -5.00
CA MET A 143 13.57 -19.53 -4.53
C MET A 143 12.69 -19.08 -3.37
N LEU A 144 11.38 -19.37 -3.41
CA LEU A 144 10.46 -19.12 -2.30
C LEU A 144 10.87 -19.92 -1.06
N ALA A 145 11.19 -21.20 -1.21
CA ALA A 145 11.63 -22.05 -0.10
C ALA A 145 12.95 -21.54 0.50
N LEU A 146 13.89 -21.09 -0.34
CA LEU A 146 15.14 -20.47 0.10
C LEU A 146 14.89 -19.17 0.89
N ALA A 147 14.03 -18.29 0.40
CA ALA A 147 13.66 -17.06 1.11
C ALA A 147 13.07 -17.36 2.49
N LEU A 148 12.16 -18.32 2.58
CA LEU A 148 11.57 -18.76 3.84
C LEU A 148 12.60 -19.42 4.78
N SER A 149 13.58 -20.15 4.25
CA SER A 149 14.66 -20.72 5.04
C SER A 149 15.56 -19.65 5.66
N CYS A 150 15.82 -18.56 4.92
CA CYS A 150 16.59 -17.41 5.42
C CYS A 150 15.94 -16.72 6.63
N LEU A 151 14.64 -16.89 6.83
CA LEU A 151 13.89 -16.40 7.98
C LEU A 151 13.72 -17.46 9.10
N GLY A 152 14.50 -18.55 9.04
CA GLY A 152 14.36 -19.71 9.92
C GLY A 152 14.48 -19.44 11.42
N ASP A 153 15.11 -18.33 11.82
CA ASP A 153 15.26 -17.94 13.22
C ASP A 153 13.99 -17.33 13.84
N LEU A 154 13.02 -16.95 12.99
CA LEU A 154 11.73 -16.44 13.45
C LEU A 154 10.68 -17.57 13.54
N PRO A 155 9.81 -17.58 14.56
CA PRO A 155 8.67 -18.50 14.60
C PRO A 155 7.74 -18.27 13.41
N ALA A 156 7.18 -19.34 12.82
CA ALA A 156 6.24 -19.24 11.70
C ALA A 156 5.01 -18.36 12.03
N THR A 157 4.55 -18.39 13.28
CA THR A 157 3.43 -17.59 13.77
C THR A 157 3.67 -16.09 13.76
N ARG A 158 4.94 -15.65 13.71
CA ARG A 158 5.32 -14.24 13.58
C ARG A 158 5.39 -13.75 12.14
N LEU A 159 5.20 -14.65 11.18
CA LEU A 159 5.32 -14.37 9.77
C LEU A 159 3.99 -14.57 9.05
N ARG A 160 3.80 -13.82 8.00
CA ARG A 160 2.73 -13.98 7.04
C ARG A 160 3.30 -13.93 5.64
N LEU A 161 2.98 -14.93 4.84
CA LEU A 161 3.32 -14.98 3.43
C LEU A 161 2.13 -14.54 2.58
N THR A 162 2.34 -13.54 1.76
CA THR A 162 1.42 -13.16 0.68
C THR A 162 2.01 -13.62 -0.63
N LEU A 163 1.22 -14.37 -1.41
CA LEU A 163 1.56 -14.82 -2.75
C LEU A 163 0.72 -14.06 -3.78
N GLY A 164 1.32 -13.70 -4.89
CA GLY A 164 0.67 -13.06 -6.01
C GLY A 164 1.22 -13.55 -7.35
N TRP A 165 0.68 -12.98 -8.42
CA TRP A 165 1.15 -13.24 -9.78
C TRP A 165 1.01 -11.97 -10.62
N ALA A 166 2.08 -11.57 -11.26
CA ALA A 166 2.10 -10.35 -12.06
C ALA A 166 1.05 -10.39 -13.18
N GLY A 167 0.22 -9.35 -13.27
CA GLY A 167 -0.84 -9.20 -14.26
C GLY A 167 -2.02 -10.16 -14.12
N LEU A 168 -2.07 -11.00 -13.07
CA LEU A 168 -3.18 -11.96 -12.91
C LEU A 168 -4.47 -11.28 -12.46
N LEU A 169 -4.39 -10.21 -11.66
CA LEU A 169 -5.55 -9.43 -11.28
C LEU A 169 -6.25 -8.85 -12.51
N GLU A 170 -5.51 -8.16 -13.37
CA GLU A 170 -6.02 -7.55 -14.58
C GLU A 170 -6.66 -8.60 -15.51
N ARG A 171 -5.99 -9.75 -15.71
CA ARG A 171 -6.54 -10.88 -16.49
C ARG A 171 -7.80 -11.46 -15.86
N LEU A 172 -7.83 -11.63 -14.55
CA LEU A 172 -9.02 -12.11 -13.84
C LEU A 172 -10.21 -11.16 -14.07
N LEU A 173 -10.01 -9.86 -13.87
CA LEU A 173 -11.07 -8.87 -14.02
C LEU A 173 -11.61 -8.80 -15.44
N THR A 174 -10.74 -8.83 -16.47
CA THR A 174 -11.16 -8.83 -17.88
C THR A 174 -11.84 -10.13 -18.30
N THR A 175 -11.43 -11.26 -17.74
CA THR A 175 -12.08 -12.56 -17.98
C THR A 175 -13.47 -12.62 -17.37
N LEU A 176 -13.64 -12.14 -16.15
CA LEU A 176 -14.94 -12.12 -15.46
C LEU A 176 -15.90 -11.09 -16.07
N ALA A 177 -15.39 -9.98 -16.53
CA ALA A 177 -16.15 -8.84 -17.03
C ALA A 177 -15.60 -8.38 -18.40
N PRO A 178 -15.97 -9.06 -19.51
CA PRO A 178 -15.45 -8.75 -20.86
C PRO A 178 -15.81 -7.34 -21.36
N GLY A 179 -16.72 -6.65 -20.71
CA GLY A 179 -17.07 -5.24 -20.98
C GLY A 179 -16.05 -4.24 -20.44
N LEU A 180 -15.10 -4.65 -19.60
CA LEU A 180 -14.00 -3.78 -19.16
C LEU A 180 -13.05 -3.52 -20.34
N ARG A 181 -12.74 -2.24 -20.59
CA ARG A 181 -11.90 -1.81 -21.70
C ARG A 181 -10.65 -1.09 -21.20
N GLU A 182 -9.51 -1.37 -21.84
CA GLU A 182 -8.22 -0.74 -21.54
C GLU A 182 -8.18 0.75 -21.95
N ASP A 183 -8.91 1.13 -23.02
CA ASP A 183 -8.87 2.44 -23.65
C ASP A 183 -9.73 3.52 -22.96
N ARG A 184 -10.46 3.17 -21.90
CA ARG A 184 -11.28 4.11 -21.11
C ARG A 184 -10.64 4.39 -19.76
N ALA A 185 -9.98 5.53 -19.66
CA ALA A 185 -9.35 5.98 -18.42
C ALA A 185 -10.38 6.26 -17.30
N ASP A 186 -11.58 6.76 -17.66
CA ASP A 186 -12.63 7.17 -16.73
C ASP A 186 -13.99 6.59 -17.11
N GLY A 187 -14.63 5.93 -16.14
CA GLY A 187 -15.99 5.40 -16.27
C GLY A 187 -16.17 4.00 -15.66
N ALA A 188 -17.42 3.60 -15.46
CA ALA A 188 -17.78 2.30 -14.88
C ALA A 188 -17.22 1.09 -15.65
N ALA A 189 -16.87 1.27 -16.94
CA ALA A 189 -16.36 0.22 -17.83
C ALA A 189 -14.82 0.27 -18.04
N GLY A 190 -14.07 1.08 -17.28
CA GLY A 190 -12.61 1.16 -17.41
C GLY A 190 -11.88 0.10 -16.58
N LEU A 191 -10.97 -0.67 -17.21
CA LEU A 191 -10.14 -1.65 -16.50
C LEU A 191 -9.29 -0.99 -15.41
N ALA A 192 -8.68 0.15 -15.69
CA ALA A 192 -7.87 0.89 -14.71
C ALA A 192 -8.66 1.26 -13.45
N GLY A 193 -9.93 1.66 -13.59
CA GLY A 193 -10.82 1.94 -12.46
C GLY A 193 -11.14 0.67 -11.64
N ALA A 194 -11.38 -0.46 -12.28
CA ALA A 194 -11.62 -1.73 -11.59
C ALA A 194 -10.37 -2.22 -10.86
N VAL A 195 -9.19 -2.10 -11.46
CA VAL A 195 -7.90 -2.43 -10.83
C VAL A 195 -7.63 -1.51 -9.63
N SER A 196 -7.89 -0.20 -9.80
CA SER A 196 -7.75 0.78 -8.69
C SER A 196 -8.67 0.44 -7.53
N ALA A 197 -9.96 0.15 -7.79
CA ALA A 197 -10.91 -0.26 -6.76
C ALA A 197 -10.47 -1.56 -6.07
N ALA A 198 -9.97 -2.55 -6.82
CA ALA A 198 -9.46 -3.79 -6.26
C ALA A 198 -8.26 -3.55 -5.33
N ARG A 199 -7.30 -2.75 -5.76
CA ARG A 199 -6.10 -2.41 -4.97
C ARG A 199 -6.43 -1.59 -3.73
N ALA A 200 -7.36 -0.65 -3.84
CA ALA A 200 -7.91 0.09 -2.70
C ALA A 200 -8.86 -0.76 -1.84
N ARG A 201 -9.15 -2.00 -2.24
CA ARG A 201 -10.06 -2.94 -1.58
C ARG A 201 -11.49 -2.39 -1.43
N HIS A 202 -11.91 -1.57 -2.37
CA HIS A 202 -13.28 -1.06 -2.45
C HIS A 202 -14.22 -2.17 -2.94
N VAL A 203 -14.65 -3.04 -2.02
CA VAL A 203 -15.39 -4.27 -2.32
C VAL A 203 -16.67 -3.95 -3.10
N THR A 204 -17.48 -3.02 -2.61
CA THR A 204 -18.77 -2.64 -3.22
C THR A 204 -18.56 -1.98 -4.59
N GLU A 205 -17.57 -1.11 -4.71
CA GLU A 205 -17.24 -0.47 -5.99
C GLU A 205 -16.77 -1.48 -7.03
N LEU A 206 -15.87 -2.41 -6.64
CA LEU A 206 -15.41 -3.45 -7.56
C LEU A 206 -16.56 -4.33 -8.03
N GLU A 207 -17.42 -4.81 -7.10
CA GLU A 207 -18.59 -5.62 -7.43
C GLU A 207 -19.53 -4.90 -8.41
N THR A 208 -19.79 -3.62 -8.17
CA THR A 208 -20.62 -2.77 -9.04
C THR A 208 -20.01 -2.63 -10.44
N ARG A 209 -18.69 -2.34 -10.55
CA ARG A 209 -17.99 -2.21 -11.82
C ARG A 209 -17.97 -3.51 -12.61
N LEU A 210 -17.71 -4.63 -11.96
CA LEU A 210 -17.71 -5.96 -12.60
C LEU A 210 -19.10 -6.32 -13.14
N SER A 211 -20.15 -6.09 -12.34
CA SER A 211 -21.54 -6.35 -12.73
C SER A 211 -21.97 -5.46 -13.90
N ALA A 212 -21.64 -4.17 -13.87
CA ALA A 212 -21.91 -3.23 -14.97
C ALA A 212 -21.16 -3.59 -16.27
N ALA A 213 -20.02 -4.25 -16.15
CA ALA A 213 -19.22 -4.72 -17.30
C ALA A 213 -19.54 -6.16 -17.72
N GLY A 214 -20.61 -6.76 -17.23
CA GLY A 214 -21.15 -8.04 -17.70
C GLY A 214 -20.68 -9.28 -16.94
N ALA A 215 -20.06 -9.13 -15.77
CA ALA A 215 -19.74 -10.27 -14.91
C ALA A 215 -21.02 -10.90 -14.34
N ALA A 216 -21.02 -12.22 -14.19
CA ALA A 216 -22.05 -12.92 -13.43
C ALA A 216 -22.06 -12.43 -11.96
N PRO A 217 -23.24 -12.14 -11.36
CA PRO A 217 -23.31 -11.57 -10.01
C PRO A 217 -22.54 -12.38 -8.96
N VAL A 218 -22.62 -13.71 -9.01
CA VAL A 218 -21.91 -14.59 -8.08
C VAL A 218 -20.39 -14.43 -8.22
N ALA A 219 -19.87 -14.38 -9.46
CA ALA A 219 -18.44 -14.25 -9.71
C ALA A 219 -17.93 -12.84 -9.32
N ALA A 220 -18.72 -11.79 -9.57
CA ALA A 220 -18.40 -10.43 -9.15
C ALA A 220 -18.30 -10.32 -7.61
N ALA A 221 -19.30 -10.87 -6.89
CA ALA A 221 -19.30 -10.90 -5.42
C ALA A 221 -18.13 -11.74 -4.85
N GLU A 222 -17.83 -12.91 -5.44
CA GLU A 222 -16.71 -13.75 -5.02
C GLU A 222 -15.36 -13.05 -5.22
N ALA A 223 -15.13 -12.44 -6.39
CA ALA A 223 -13.91 -11.69 -6.68
C ALA A 223 -13.74 -10.49 -5.72
N ALA A 224 -14.82 -9.75 -5.47
CA ALA A 224 -14.80 -8.62 -4.56
C ALA A 224 -14.52 -9.06 -3.10
N ARG A 225 -15.14 -10.15 -2.65
CA ARG A 225 -14.89 -10.73 -1.32
C ARG A 225 -13.45 -11.22 -1.17
N ALA A 226 -12.88 -11.82 -2.23
CA ALA A 226 -11.51 -12.34 -2.22
C ALA A 226 -10.46 -11.27 -1.92
N LEU A 227 -10.75 -9.98 -2.17
CA LEU A 227 -9.89 -8.87 -1.77
C LEU A 227 -9.67 -8.80 -0.25
N LEU A 228 -10.64 -9.24 0.54
CA LEU A 228 -10.56 -9.21 2.01
C LEU A 228 -10.00 -10.53 2.57
N VAL A 229 -10.48 -11.67 2.08
CA VAL A 229 -10.12 -12.98 2.66
C VAL A 229 -8.90 -13.63 1.99
N GLY A 230 -8.53 -13.17 0.81
CA GLY A 230 -7.57 -13.83 -0.09
C GLY A 230 -8.26 -14.63 -1.18
N PHE A 231 -7.54 -14.90 -2.26
CA PHE A 231 -8.02 -15.71 -3.38
C PHE A 231 -7.71 -17.19 -3.14
N GLU A 232 -8.67 -18.05 -3.43
CA GLU A 232 -8.46 -19.49 -3.43
C GLU A 232 -8.11 -19.97 -4.85
N PRO A 233 -6.87 -20.46 -5.09
CA PRO A 233 -6.46 -20.88 -6.44
C PRO A 233 -7.30 -21.98 -7.05
N ALA A 234 -8.02 -22.75 -6.21
CA ALA A 234 -8.92 -23.83 -6.65
C ALA A 234 -10.36 -23.35 -6.91
N SER A 235 -10.67 -22.05 -6.71
CA SER A 235 -12.02 -21.53 -6.93
C SER A 235 -12.39 -21.49 -8.42
N ASP A 236 -13.70 -21.42 -8.67
CA ASP A 236 -14.26 -21.32 -10.02
C ASP A 236 -13.81 -20.07 -10.77
N LEU A 237 -13.36 -19.01 -10.05
CA LEU A 237 -12.79 -17.80 -10.64
C LEU A 237 -11.58 -18.10 -11.55
N PHE A 238 -10.85 -19.20 -11.29
CA PHE A 238 -9.64 -19.56 -12.02
C PHE A 238 -9.82 -20.73 -13.01
N ARG A 239 -11.06 -21.19 -13.24
CA ARG A 239 -11.35 -22.24 -14.25
C ARG A 239 -11.02 -21.86 -15.70
N PRO A 240 -11.17 -20.59 -16.13
CA PRO A 240 -10.79 -20.20 -17.50
C PRO A 240 -9.35 -20.59 -17.81
N PRO A 241 -9.09 -21.15 -19.02
CA PRO A 241 -7.76 -21.66 -19.39
C PRO A 241 -6.62 -20.66 -19.26
N GLU A 242 -6.91 -19.38 -19.53
CA GLU A 242 -5.96 -18.26 -19.44
C GLU A 242 -5.53 -17.94 -17.99
N LEU A 243 -6.28 -18.39 -16.99
CA LEU A 243 -6.02 -18.19 -15.56
C LEU A 243 -5.50 -19.46 -14.89
N ALA A 244 -5.91 -20.62 -15.38
CA ALA A 244 -5.70 -21.92 -14.73
C ALA A 244 -4.21 -22.25 -14.48
N GLY A 245 -3.34 -21.89 -15.44
CA GLY A 245 -1.89 -22.13 -15.32
C GLY A 245 -1.28 -21.40 -14.13
N ALA A 246 -1.55 -20.10 -14.01
CA ALA A 246 -1.05 -19.27 -12.90
C ALA A 246 -1.65 -19.72 -11.56
N ALA A 247 -2.94 -20.06 -11.53
CA ALA A 247 -3.60 -20.58 -10.33
C ALA A 247 -2.99 -21.89 -9.85
N ALA A 248 -2.67 -22.80 -10.77
CA ALA A 248 -2.00 -24.06 -10.43
C ALA A 248 -0.62 -23.85 -9.81
N GLU A 249 0.18 -22.89 -10.34
CA GLU A 249 1.49 -22.55 -9.76
C GLU A 249 1.34 -21.87 -8.38
N LEU A 250 0.34 -20.99 -8.21
CA LEU A 250 0.02 -20.41 -6.89
C LEU A 250 -0.36 -21.51 -5.89
N ALA A 251 -1.18 -22.48 -6.28
CA ALA A 251 -1.53 -23.62 -5.41
C ALA A 251 -0.31 -24.42 -4.98
N ARG A 252 0.63 -24.68 -5.92
CA ARG A 252 1.90 -25.36 -5.62
C ARG A 252 2.77 -24.52 -4.68
N ALA A 253 2.86 -23.21 -4.89
CA ALA A 253 3.61 -22.30 -4.02
C ALA A 253 3.04 -22.28 -2.59
N VAL A 254 1.70 -22.28 -2.44
CA VAL A 254 1.02 -22.42 -1.14
C VAL A 254 1.42 -23.72 -0.45
N ALA A 255 1.38 -24.83 -1.19
CA ALA A 255 1.73 -26.16 -0.64
C ALA A 255 3.20 -26.23 -0.18
N ILE A 256 4.12 -25.70 -0.98
CA ILE A 256 5.55 -25.63 -0.65
C ILE A 256 5.77 -24.77 0.61
N ALA A 257 5.16 -23.59 0.68
CA ALA A 257 5.31 -22.70 1.82
C ALA A 257 4.81 -23.31 3.13
N LYS A 258 3.63 -23.93 3.10
CA LYS A 258 3.06 -24.65 4.26
C LYS A 258 3.89 -25.86 4.66
N GLY A 259 4.46 -26.59 3.70
CA GLY A 259 5.37 -27.72 3.95
C GLY A 259 6.71 -27.27 4.52
N ALA A 260 7.29 -26.20 3.98
CA ALA A 260 8.56 -25.65 4.45
C ALA A 260 8.47 -25.04 5.86
N ARG A 261 7.31 -24.46 6.20
CA ARG A 261 7.09 -23.81 7.51
C ARG A 261 5.67 -24.10 8.04
N PRO A 262 5.47 -25.22 8.74
CA PRO A 262 4.20 -25.53 9.38
C PRO A 262 3.77 -24.40 10.34
N GLY A 263 2.50 -23.99 10.26
CA GLY A 263 1.94 -22.86 11.04
C GLY A 263 2.14 -21.49 10.40
N LEU A 264 2.83 -21.38 9.26
CA LEU A 264 2.89 -20.14 8.49
C LEU A 264 1.51 -19.81 7.89
N LEU A 265 1.04 -18.61 8.14
CA LEU A 265 -0.16 -18.09 7.48
C LEU A 265 0.18 -17.68 6.05
N VAL A 266 -0.43 -18.36 5.09
CA VAL A 266 -0.23 -18.12 3.65
C VAL A 266 -1.53 -17.62 3.03
N VAL A 267 -1.45 -16.50 2.31
CA VAL A 267 -2.59 -15.88 1.61
C VAL A 267 -2.20 -15.64 0.16
N VAL A 268 -3.10 -15.95 -0.77
CA VAL A 268 -3.00 -15.49 -2.15
C VAL A 268 -3.74 -14.17 -2.26
N ASP A 269 -3.05 -13.11 -2.62
CA ASP A 269 -3.60 -11.77 -2.71
C ASP A 269 -3.14 -11.07 -3.99
N LEU A 270 -4.01 -11.04 -4.98
CA LEU A 270 -3.68 -10.47 -6.29
C LEU A 270 -3.67 -8.93 -6.27
N ALA A 271 -4.34 -8.32 -5.30
CA ALA A 271 -4.40 -6.87 -5.17
C ALA A 271 -3.18 -6.28 -4.43
N ASP A 272 -2.52 -7.09 -3.59
CA ASP A 272 -1.35 -6.71 -2.78
C ASP A 272 -0.03 -7.34 -3.27
N ALA A 273 -0.05 -7.97 -4.44
CA ALA A 273 1.16 -8.53 -5.04
C ALA A 273 2.21 -7.43 -5.26
N PRO A 274 3.51 -7.68 -4.97
CA PRO A 274 4.56 -6.72 -5.26
C PRO A 274 4.50 -6.25 -6.71
N GLN A 275 4.51 -4.93 -6.91
CA GLN A 275 4.18 -4.32 -8.20
C GLN A 275 5.39 -3.68 -8.88
N ALA A 276 6.59 -4.21 -8.63
CA ALA A 276 7.70 -3.77 -9.43
C ALA A 276 7.39 -3.98 -10.93
N PRO A 277 7.61 -2.97 -11.78
CA PRO A 277 7.18 -3.00 -13.17
C PRO A 277 7.87 -4.09 -14.00
N TYR A 278 8.87 -4.74 -13.43
CA TYR A 278 9.62 -5.82 -14.08
C TYR A 278 9.11 -7.23 -13.76
N TYR A 279 8.19 -7.42 -12.80
CA TYR A 279 7.68 -8.76 -12.49
C TYR A 279 6.85 -9.36 -13.63
N THR A 280 7.07 -10.66 -13.91
CA THR A 280 6.45 -11.38 -15.03
C THR A 280 5.74 -12.69 -14.63
N GLY A 281 5.85 -13.11 -13.37
CA GLY A 281 5.32 -14.39 -12.90
C GLY A 281 4.94 -14.36 -11.42
N LEU A 282 5.27 -15.44 -10.71
CA LEU A 282 5.05 -15.55 -9.27
C LEU A 282 5.72 -14.40 -8.53
N THR A 283 5.00 -13.80 -7.60
CA THR A 283 5.51 -12.80 -6.66
C THR A 283 5.16 -13.21 -5.24
N PHE A 284 5.97 -12.75 -4.27
CA PHE A 284 5.67 -12.98 -2.86
C PHE A 284 6.21 -11.85 -1.98
N SER A 285 5.56 -11.66 -0.83
CA SER A 285 6.07 -10.88 0.29
C SER A 285 5.92 -11.66 1.59
N VAL A 286 6.88 -11.48 2.50
CA VAL A 286 6.80 -11.99 3.87
C VAL A 286 6.74 -10.80 4.80
N ASP A 287 5.63 -10.67 5.51
CA ASP A 287 5.37 -9.57 6.43
C ASP A 287 5.43 -10.06 7.87
N ALA A 288 5.71 -9.16 8.79
CA ALA A 288 5.59 -9.39 10.22
C ALA A 288 4.10 -9.52 10.60
N ALA A 289 3.74 -10.61 11.28
CA ALA A 289 2.36 -10.87 11.68
C ALA A 289 1.79 -9.83 12.67
N ASN A 290 2.64 -9.07 13.35
CA ASN A 290 2.24 -7.98 14.26
C ASN A 290 2.12 -6.62 13.56
N GLY A 291 2.22 -6.56 12.24
CA GLY A 291 2.18 -5.31 11.49
C GLY A 291 3.49 -4.53 11.42
N GLY A 292 4.61 -5.15 11.80
CA GLY A 292 5.94 -4.54 11.79
C GLY A 292 6.56 -4.28 10.40
N GLY A 293 5.79 -4.46 9.32
CA GLY A 293 6.21 -4.20 7.95
C GLY A 293 6.69 -5.44 7.19
N THR A 294 7.05 -5.24 5.92
CA THR A 294 7.55 -6.29 5.04
C THR A 294 9.01 -6.61 5.36
N ILE A 295 9.29 -7.88 5.64
CA ILE A 295 10.62 -8.42 5.97
C ILE A 295 11.35 -8.84 4.70
N ALA A 296 10.65 -9.53 3.79
CA ALA A 296 11.22 -10.05 2.55
C ALA A 296 10.22 -9.92 1.40
N GLY A 297 10.73 -9.78 0.19
CA GLY A 297 9.90 -9.80 -1.01
C GLY A 297 10.68 -10.22 -2.24
N GLY A 298 9.99 -10.79 -3.21
CA GLY A 298 10.63 -11.26 -4.43
C GLY A 298 9.65 -11.82 -5.46
N GLY A 299 10.21 -12.37 -6.54
CA GLY A 299 9.43 -12.98 -7.60
C GLY A 299 10.22 -13.19 -8.88
N ARG A 300 9.51 -13.54 -9.97
CA ARG A 300 10.05 -13.75 -11.33
C ARG A 300 9.98 -12.47 -12.16
N TYR A 301 11.05 -12.18 -12.90
CA TYR A 301 11.18 -10.94 -13.70
C TYR A 301 11.97 -11.17 -15.00
N ASP A 302 11.53 -12.08 -15.83
CA ASP A 302 12.22 -12.56 -17.04
C ASP A 302 12.54 -11.46 -18.08
N GLY A 303 11.79 -10.35 -18.09
CA GLY A 303 12.01 -9.23 -19.01
C GLY A 303 13.16 -8.29 -18.66
N LEU A 304 13.63 -8.30 -17.39
CA LEU A 304 14.56 -7.27 -16.89
C LEU A 304 15.93 -7.32 -17.56
N LEU A 305 16.49 -8.52 -17.75
CA LEU A 305 17.80 -8.67 -18.36
C LEU A 305 17.83 -8.16 -19.81
N GLY A 306 16.74 -8.30 -20.55
CA GLY A 306 16.59 -7.82 -21.92
C GLY A 306 16.78 -6.31 -22.08
N ARG A 307 16.67 -5.54 -21.01
CA ARG A 307 16.98 -4.09 -21.03
C ARG A 307 18.47 -3.79 -21.05
N PHE A 308 19.31 -4.74 -20.63
CA PHE A 308 20.75 -4.56 -20.51
C PHE A 308 21.55 -5.42 -21.49
N SER A 309 20.95 -6.49 -22.03
CA SER A 309 21.53 -7.41 -23.00
C SER A 309 20.45 -8.35 -23.54
N ALA A 310 20.75 -9.63 -23.78
CA ALA A 310 19.79 -10.64 -24.17
C ALA A 310 18.81 -10.96 -23.03
N ALA A 311 17.54 -11.13 -23.37
CA ALA A 311 16.53 -11.57 -22.43
C ALA A 311 16.85 -12.99 -21.92
N ALA A 312 16.67 -13.19 -20.64
CA ALA A 312 16.82 -14.50 -20.00
C ALA A 312 15.87 -14.59 -18.79
N PRO A 313 15.42 -15.80 -18.43
CA PRO A 313 14.65 -16.01 -17.21
C PRO A 313 15.40 -15.53 -15.98
N ALA A 314 14.69 -14.84 -15.10
CA ALA A 314 15.27 -14.27 -13.88
C ALA A 314 14.27 -14.25 -12.74
N LEU A 315 14.76 -14.55 -11.55
CA LEU A 315 13.96 -14.55 -10.32
C LEU A 315 14.85 -14.29 -9.12
N GLY A 316 14.30 -13.68 -8.08
CA GLY A 316 15.07 -13.36 -6.88
C GLY A 316 14.22 -12.84 -5.74
N PHE A 317 14.87 -12.53 -4.62
CA PHE A 317 14.26 -11.91 -3.46
C PHE A 317 15.25 -11.04 -2.70
N CYS A 318 14.74 -10.14 -1.87
CA CYS A 318 15.53 -9.41 -0.89
C CYS A 318 14.89 -9.48 0.50
N ILE A 319 15.72 -9.34 1.53
CA ILE A 319 15.37 -9.30 2.95
C ILE A 319 15.89 -7.98 3.52
N GLY A 320 14.99 -7.20 4.15
CA GLY A 320 15.34 -5.98 4.87
C GLY A 320 15.80 -6.28 6.28
N LEU A 321 17.06 -5.97 6.59
CA LEU A 321 17.69 -6.34 7.87
C LEU A 321 17.12 -5.58 9.06
N GLU A 322 16.72 -4.33 8.89
CA GLU A 322 16.12 -3.52 9.97
C GLU A 322 14.75 -4.06 10.38
N THR A 323 13.90 -4.43 9.41
CA THR A 323 12.60 -5.03 9.69
C THR A 323 12.76 -6.41 10.31
N LEU A 324 13.69 -7.22 9.79
CA LEU A 324 14.03 -8.53 10.37
C LEU A 324 14.47 -8.39 11.84
N GLY A 325 15.36 -7.44 12.13
CA GLY A 325 15.82 -7.17 13.50
C GLY A 325 14.69 -6.74 14.43
N ALA A 326 13.83 -5.82 13.98
CA ALA A 326 12.69 -5.34 14.76
C ALA A 326 11.69 -6.46 15.12
N VAL A 327 11.42 -7.37 14.18
CA VAL A 327 10.53 -8.52 14.43
C VAL A 327 11.18 -9.54 15.37
N THR A 328 12.50 -9.70 15.32
CA THR A 328 13.22 -10.59 16.23
C THR A 328 13.15 -10.08 17.68
N GLU A 329 13.21 -8.76 17.88
CA GLU A 329 13.16 -8.12 19.21
C GLU A 329 11.73 -8.00 19.78
N ALA A 330 10.71 -7.91 18.92
CA ALA A 330 9.32 -7.80 19.36
C ALA A 330 8.90 -9.07 20.10
N GLY A 331 8.48 -8.91 21.37
CA GLY A 331 7.85 -10.00 22.14
C GLY A 331 6.57 -10.48 21.47
N ASP A 332 6.05 -11.62 21.95
CA ASP A 332 4.73 -12.10 21.55
C ASP A 332 3.68 -11.12 22.09
N THR A 333 3.14 -10.27 21.23
CA THR A 333 2.02 -9.40 21.57
C THR A 333 0.77 -10.26 21.53
N GLY A 334 0.31 -10.74 22.67
CA GLY A 334 -0.94 -11.49 22.79
C GLY A 334 -2.10 -10.81 22.05
N THR A 335 -3.16 -11.55 21.78
CA THR A 335 -4.37 -11.05 21.09
C THR A 335 -4.97 -9.86 21.86
N ARG A 336 -4.74 -8.64 21.35
CA ARG A 336 -5.40 -7.44 21.86
C ARG A 336 -6.78 -7.27 21.21
N PRO A 337 -7.72 -6.53 21.83
CA PRO A 337 -8.97 -6.15 21.17
C PRO A 337 -8.74 -5.47 19.80
N LEU A 338 -9.70 -5.61 18.89
CA LEU A 338 -9.68 -4.91 17.61
C LEU A 338 -9.97 -3.42 17.84
N ARG A 339 -9.04 -2.54 17.46
CA ARG A 339 -9.15 -1.10 17.67
C ARG A 339 -9.82 -0.42 16.51
N ILE A 340 -10.85 0.37 16.81
CA ILE A 340 -11.63 1.10 15.81
C ILE A 340 -11.54 2.60 16.13
N ALA A 341 -10.96 3.39 15.24
CA ALA A 341 -10.86 4.83 15.38
C ALA A 341 -12.09 5.53 14.78
N VAL A 342 -12.68 6.48 15.50
CA VAL A 342 -13.79 7.30 15.04
C VAL A 342 -13.58 8.74 15.47
N GLY A 343 -13.90 9.68 14.59
CA GLY A 343 -13.87 11.10 14.92
C GLY A 343 -14.96 11.52 15.90
N LYS A 344 -14.66 12.44 16.82
CA LYS A 344 -15.61 13.02 17.77
C LYS A 344 -16.64 13.95 17.15
N GLY A 345 -16.64 14.09 15.83
CA GLY A 345 -17.46 15.00 15.07
C GLY A 345 -18.88 14.49 14.80
N ARG A 346 -19.51 15.07 13.79
CA ARG A 346 -20.91 14.82 13.39
C ARG A 346 -21.22 13.37 13.01
N LEU A 347 -20.18 12.64 12.55
CA LEU A 347 -20.34 11.25 12.12
C LEU A 347 -20.46 10.27 13.31
N LEU A 348 -20.01 10.64 14.52
CA LEU A 348 -19.91 9.73 15.66
C LEU A 348 -21.22 8.97 15.99
N PRO A 349 -22.41 9.61 16.09
CA PRO A 349 -23.62 8.87 16.45
C PRO A 349 -23.97 7.79 15.43
N LYS A 350 -23.90 8.12 14.13
CA LYS A 350 -24.18 7.17 13.03
C LYS A 350 -23.08 6.11 12.89
N ALA A 351 -21.82 6.47 13.17
CA ALA A 351 -20.71 5.53 13.20
C ALA A 351 -20.92 4.48 14.31
N LEU A 352 -21.32 4.89 15.51
CA LEU A 352 -21.65 3.97 16.61
C LEU A 352 -22.83 3.04 16.28
N GLU A 353 -23.85 3.55 15.57
CA GLU A 353 -24.95 2.73 15.06
C GLU A 353 -24.47 1.67 14.07
N ALA A 354 -23.63 2.07 13.11
CA ALA A 354 -23.04 1.16 12.12
C ALA A 354 -22.12 0.11 12.79
N LEU A 355 -21.28 0.53 13.74
CA LEU A 355 -20.41 -0.39 14.50
C LEU A 355 -21.23 -1.42 15.28
N ARG A 356 -22.35 -1.01 15.89
CA ARG A 356 -23.25 -1.93 16.60
C ARG A 356 -23.85 -2.96 15.64
N ALA A 357 -24.24 -2.56 14.44
CA ALA A 357 -24.72 -3.48 13.41
C ALA A 357 -23.63 -4.46 12.94
N GLY A 358 -22.37 -4.02 12.90
CA GLY A 358 -21.20 -4.88 12.66
C GLY A 358 -20.82 -5.81 13.83
N GLY A 359 -21.52 -5.70 14.98
CA GLY A 359 -21.26 -6.51 16.16
C GLY A 359 -20.36 -5.86 17.22
N ALA A 360 -19.93 -4.61 17.03
CA ALA A 360 -19.12 -3.87 18.00
C ALA A 360 -20.00 -2.88 18.78
N SER A 361 -20.40 -3.25 20.01
CA SER A 361 -21.24 -2.42 20.89
C SER A 361 -20.42 -1.73 21.95
N PHE A 362 -20.57 -0.41 22.04
CA PHE A 362 -19.89 0.43 23.04
C PHE A 362 -20.93 1.14 23.93
N GLY A 363 -20.55 1.38 25.19
CA GLY A 363 -21.30 2.28 26.06
C GLY A 363 -21.24 3.73 25.57
N GLU A 364 -22.11 4.58 26.08
CA GLU A 364 -22.06 6.01 25.73
C GLU A 364 -20.71 6.59 26.16
N PRO A 365 -19.98 7.23 25.20
CA PRO A 365 -18.74 7.89 25.53
C PRO A 365 -18.96 9.06 26.50
N ASP A 366 -18.33 9.05 27.66
CA ASP A 366 -18.44 10.10 28.68
C ASP A 366 -17.73 11.42 28.32
N GLY A 367 -17.26 11.55 27.08
CA GLY A 367 -16.55 12.72 26.53
C GLY A 367 -15.11 12.92 27.04
N ARG A 368 -14.72 12.24 28.11
CA ARG A 368 -13.37 12.34 28.71
C ARG A 368 -12.48 11.16 28.34
N ARG A 369 -13.06 9.98 28.20
CA ARG A 369 -12.33 8.78 27.79
C ARG A 369 -12.10 8.79 26.29
N LEU A 370 -10.84 8.61 25.90
CA LEU A 370 -10.44 8.51 24.48
C LEU A 370 -10.40 7.06 24.00
N LEU A 371 -10.38 6.11 24.91
CA LEU A 371 -10.35 4.67 24.66
C LEU A 371 -11.52 4.03 25.44
N VAL A 372 -12.45 3.42 24.71
CA VAL A 372 -13.67 2.82 25.27
C VAL A 372 -13.74 1.36 24.85
N PRO A 373 -13.66 0.39 25.80
CA PRO A 373 -13.81 -1.02 25.46
C PRO A 373 -15.25 -1.36 25.09
N SER A 374 -15.44 -2.35 24.21
CA SER A 374 -16.74 -2.96 23.98
C SER A 374 -17.20 -3.78 25.18
N ALA A 375 -18.50 -4.06 25.27
CA ALA A 375 -19.07 -4.80 26.38
C ALA A 375 -18.53 -6.24 26.52
N ASP A 376 -18.16 -6.87 25.40
CA ASP A 376 -17.58 -8.20 25.32
C ASP A 376 -16.03 -8.23 25.38
N GLY A 377 -15.39 -7.04 25.37
CA GLY A 377 -13.92 -6.92 25.36
C GLY A 377 -13.25 -7.26 24.02
N ALA A 378 -14.02 -7.58 22.97
CA ALA A 378 -13.48 -7.92 21.66
C ALA A 378 -12.97 -6.69 20.87
N PHE A 379 -13.51 -5.51 21.18
CA PHE A 379 -13.20 -4.26 20.49
C PHE A 379 -12.79 -3.15 21.47
N GLU A 380 -12.00 -2.21 20.98
CA GLU A 380 -11.70 -0.92 21.63
C GLU A 380 -12.01 0.23 20.65
N LEU A 381 -12.84 1.18 21.09
CA LEU A 381 -13.13 2.39 20.32
C LEU A 381 -12.15 3.50 20.70
N LEU A 382 -11.48 4.08 19.71
CA LEU A 382 -10.63 5.25 19.85
C LEU A 382 -11.38 6.49 19.37
N LEU A 383 -11.53 7.48 20.24
CA LEU A 383 -12.19 8.75 19.94
C LEU A 383 -11.15 9.82 19.64
N LEU A 384 -11.02 10.17 18.37
CA LEU A 384 -10.00 11.07 17.83
C LEU A 384 -10.62 12.36 17.26
N LYS A 385 -9.78 13.25 16.73
CA LYS A 385 -10.21 14.24 15.74
C LYS A 385 -10.36 13.56 14.38
N ASP A 386 -11.31 14.03 13.56
CA ASP A 386 -11.55 13.43 12.24
C ASP A 386 -10.27 13.38 11.38
N ASP A 387 -9.44 14.44 11.45
CA ASP A 387 -8.20 14.56 10.67
C ASP A 387 -7.11 13.54 11.09
N ASP A 388 -7.16 13.05 12.33
CA ASP A 388 -6.17 12.13 12.88
C ASP A 388 -6.51 10.65 12.60
N VAL A 389 -7.77 10.34 12.26
CA VAL A 389 -8.24 8.95 12.07
C VAL A 389 -7.44 8.19 11.01
N PRO A 390 -7.20 8.74 9.78
CA PRO A 390 -6.41 8.04 8.77
C PRO A 390 -4.98 7.73 9.24
N THR A 391 -4.33 8.68 9.90
CA THR A 391 -2.96 8.51 10.43
C THR A 391 -2.87 7.42 11.49
N TYR A 392 -3.83 7.38 12.43
CA TYR A 392 -3.85 6.31 13.45
C TYR A 392 -4.06 4.93 12.84
N VAL A 393 -4.85 4.82 11.79
CA VAL A 393 -5.10 3.57 11.08
C VAL A 393 -3.88 3.18 10.24
N ALA A 394 -3.30 4.09 9.48
CA ALA A 394 -2.13 3.83 8.65
C ALA A 394 -0.92 3.34 9.45
N HIS A 395 -0.72 3.93 10.66
CA HIS A 395 0.41 3.63 11.53
C HIS A 395 0.11 2.57 12.61
N GLY A 396 -1.00 1.85 12.53
CA GLY A 396 -1.33 0.72 13.41
C GLY A 396 -1.72 1.10 14.84
N GLY A 397 -2.00 2.38 15.12
CA GLY A 397 -2.61 2.84 16.35
C GLY A 397 -4.05 2.34 16.50
N ALA A 398 -4.75 2.22 15.37
CA ALA A 398 -6.03 1.55 15.22
C ALA A 398 -5.99 0.54 14.06
N ASP A 399 -6.81 -0.50 14.13
CA ASP A 399 -6.92 -1.52 13.07
C ASP A 399 -7.87 -1.07 11.97
N LEU A 400 -8.92 -0.38 12.37
CA LEU A 400 -10.02 0.09 11.54
C LEU A 400 -10.32 1.56 11.88
N GLY A 401 -10.97 2.27 10.97
CA GLY A 401 -11.49 3.60 11.26
C GLY A 401 -12.76 3.90 10.48
N ILE A 402 -13.62 4.78 11.01
CA ILE A 402 -14.75 5.36 10.28
C ILE A 402 -14.52 6.87 10.19
N VAL A 403 -14.45 7.38 8.97
CA VAL A 403 -14.15 8.78 8.68
C VAL A 403 -14.73 9.17 7.31
N GLY A 404 -14.83 10.47 7.00
CA GLY A 404 -15.19 10.94 5.67
C GLY A 404 -14.13 10.59 4.62
N SER A 405 -14.53 10.16 3.43
CA SER A 405 -13.62 9.85 2.33
C SER A 405 -12.80 11.06 1.86
N ASP A 406 -13.30 12.28 2.08
CA ASP A 406 -12.58 13.54 1.91
C ASP A 406 -11.32 13.63 2.81
N ARG A 407 -11.43 13.17 4.07
CA ARG A 407 -10.31 13.15 5.02
C ARG A 407 -9.25 12.13 4.64
N VAL A 408 -9.69 10.97 4.16
CA VAL A 408 -8.77 9.95 3.62
C VAL A 408 -7.99 10.51 2.44
N ALA A 409 -8.68 11.12 1.48
CA ALA A 409 -8.06 11.71 0.30
C ALA A 409 -7.11 12.88 0.63
N GLU A 410 -7.46 13.73 1.62
CA GLU A 410 -6.61 14.84 2.06
C GLU A 410 -5.39 14.36 2.83
N SER A 411 -5.50 13.33 3.67
CA SER A 411 -4.38 12.84 4.48
C SER A 411 -3.25 12.26 3.63
N GLY A 412 -3.60 11.61 2.52
CA GLY A 412 -2.65 10.88 1.67
C GLY A 412 -2.01 9.67 2.34
N GLU A 413 -2.57 9.22 3.44
CA GLU A 413 -2.11 8.04 4.15
C GLU A 413 -2.44 6.75 3.37
N ASP A 414 -1.59 5.75 3.54
CA ASP A 414 -1.76 4.42 2.91
C ASP A 414 -2.76 3.58 3.70
N VAL A 415 -4.04 3.85 3.45
CA VAL A 415 -5.17 3.10 4.01
C VAL A 415 -6.08 2.61 2.89
N THR A 416 -6.79 1.51 3.14
CA THR A 416 -7.79 0.97 2.22
C THR A 416 -9.21 1.26 2.73
N SER A 417 -10.18 1.42 1.81
CA SER A 417 -11.56 1.79 2.12
C SER A 417 -12.54 0.73 1.59
N PRO A 418 -12.75 -0.39 2.30
CA PRO A 418 -13.53 -1.51 1.77
C PRO A 418 -15.03 -1.24 1.65
N VAL A 419 -15.58 -0.36 2.46
CA VAL A 419 -17.02 -0.10 2.51
C VAL A 419 -17.30 1.39 2.65
N GLU A 420 -18.14 1.92 1.76
CA GLU A 420 -18.79 3.19 1.94
C GLU A 420 -20.05 3.03 2.80
N LEU A 421 -20.28 3.95 3.72
CA LEU A 421 -21.41 3.90 4.64
C LEU A 421 -22.50 4.90 4.19
N PRO A 422 -23.80 4.55 4.34
CA PRO A 422 -24.90 5.34 3.78
C PRO A 422 -25.23 6.60 4.61
N PHE A 423 -24.19 7.31 5.08
CA PHE A 423 -24.35 8.56 5.82
C PHE A 423 -23.14 9.48 5.65
N GLY A 424 -23.32 10.75 6.04
CA GLY A 424 -22.27 11.75 5.97
C GLY A 424 -21.99 12.26 4.55
N ALA A 425 -22.95 12.07 3.62
CA ALA A 425 -22.80 12.55 2.25
C ALA A 425 -22.60 14.07 2.21
N CYS A 426 -21.56 14.50 1.53
CA CYS A 426 -21.21 15.89 1.28
C CYS A 426 -20.36 15.99 0.00
N ARG A 427 -20.02 17.21 -0.41
CA ARG A 427 -19.12 17.43 -1.54
C ARG A 427 -18.07 18.48 -1.22
N LEU A 428 -16.85 18.22 -1.60
CA LEU A 428 -15.77 19.20 -1.59
C LEU A 428 -15.87 20.02 -2.87
N SER A 429 -15.99 21.32 -2.76
CA SER A 429 -16.25 22.16 -3.91
C SER A 429 -15.36 23.39 -3.94
N LEU A 430 -15.08 23.87 -5.16
CA LEU A 430 -14.56 25.19 -5.41
C LEU A 430 -15.71 26.19 -5.26
N ILE A 431 -15.51 27.21 -4.44
CA ILE A 431 -16.52 28.18 -4.06
C ILE A 431 -15.98 29.59 -4.33
N GLY A 432 -16.78 30.42 -4.95
CA GLY A 432 -16.46 31.82 -5.22
C GLY A 432 -17.58 32.76 -4.81
N ARG A 433 -17.39 34.06 -5.05
CA ARG A 433 -18.44 35.06 -4.79
C ARG A 433 -19.60 34.90 -5.77
N ALA A 434 -20.83 34.97 -5.26
CA ALA A 434 -22.03 34.86 -6.07
C ALA A 434 -22.09 35.97 -7.12
N GLY A 435 -22.37 35.58 -8.38
CA GLY A 435 -22.43 36.52 -9.50
C GLY A 435 -21.08 36.90 -10.13
N GLU A 436 -19.95 36.46 -9.55
CA GLU A 436 -18.63 36.63 -10.15
C GLU A 436 -18.19 35.34 -10.87
N ALA A 437 -17.85 35.47 -12.16
CA ALA A 437 -17.31 34.33 -12.91
C ALA A 437 -15.86 34.07 -12.50
N PHE A 438 -15.54 32.85 -12.09
CA PHE A 438 -14.15 32.45 -11.87
C PHE A 438 -13.40 32.34 -13.21
N ARG A 439 -12.48 33.24 -13.43
CA ARG A 439 -11.63 33.29 -14.65
C ARG A 439 -10.18 33.50 -14.24
N PRO A 440 -9.34 32.47 -14.23
CA PRO A 440 -7.90 32.63 -14.02
C PRO A 440 -7.31 33.55 -15.10
N ASN A 441 -6.60 34.59 -14.68
CA ASN A 441 -6.06 35.62 -15.55
C ASN A 441 -4.53 35.54 -15.74
N GLY A 442 -3.94 34.39 -15.39
CA GLY A 442 -2.48 34.17 -15.43
C GLY A 442 -1.74 34.57 -14.15
N ALA A 443 -2.36 35.32 -13.26
CA ALA A 443 -1.82 35.52 -11.91
C ALA A 443 -2.15 34.31 -11.02
N PRO A 444 -1.32 33.98 -10.01
CA PRO A 444 -1.63 32.93 -9.07
C PRO A 444 -2.95 33.17 -8.33
N VAL A 445 -3.85 32.18 -8.35
CA VAL A 445 -5.14 32.22 -7.65
C VAL A 445 -4.91 31.96 -6.17
N ARG A 446 -5.34 32.85 -5.28
CA ARG A 446 -5.28 32.64 -3.83
C ARG A 446 -6.46 31.79 -3.39
N VAL A 447 -6.16 30.59 -2.86
CA VAL A 447 -7.14 29.57 -2.50
C VAL A 447 -7.17 29.37 -0.99
N GLY A 448 -8.26 29.76 -0.34
CA GLY A 448 -8.46 29.56 1.09
C GLY A 448 -9.01 28.15 1.36
N THR A 449 -8.34 27.35 2.19
CA THR A 449 -8.80 25.99 2.45
C THR A 449 -8.09 25.34 3.64
N LYS A 450 -8.77 24.34 4.24
CA LYS A 450 -8.17 23.32 5.10
C LYS A 450 -7.75 22.06 4.33
N TYR A 451 -8.21 21.90 3.08
CA TYR A 451 -7.93 20.78 2.17
C TYR A 451 -6.79 21.13 1.21
N ARG A 452 -5.58 21.27 1.78
CA ARG A 452 -4.42 21.81 1.04
C ARG A 452 -4.00 20.91 -0.11
N ARG A 453 -3.94 19.58 0.15
CA ARG A 453 -3.49 18.60 -0.83
C ARG A 453 -4.50 18.44 -1.97
N LEU A 454 -5.79 18.33 -1.66
CA LEU A 454 -6.84 18.19 -2.66
C LEU A 454 -6.98 19.47 -3.49
N ALA A 455 -6.89 20.64 -2.86
CA ALA A 455 -6.93 21.92 -3.56
C ALA A 455 -5.72 22.08 -4.50
N ALA A 456 -4.50 21.84 -4.02
CA ALA A 456 -3.30 21.93 -4.85
C ALA A 456 -3.41 20.99 -6.06
N ARG A 457 -3.77 19.72 -5.85
CA ARG A 457 -3.96 18.75 -6.93
C ARG A 457 -4.99 19.23 -7.97
N TYR A 458 -6.13 19.78 -7.54
CA TYR A 458 -7.18 20.28 -8.42
C TYR A 458 -6.66 21.37 -9.38
N PHE A 459 -5.88 22.33 -8.85
CA PHE A 459 -5.31 23.43 -9.64
C PHE A 459 -4.14 22.98 -10.52
N ASP A 460 -3.28 22.09 -10.03
CA ASP A 460 -2.15 21.51 -10.78
C ASP A 460 -2.61 20.73 -12.01
N GLU A 461 -3.61 19.85 -11.84
CA GLU A 461 -4.20 19.06 -12.94
C GLU A 461 -4.76 19.96 -14.06
N ARG A 462 -5.27 21.13 -13.67
CA ARG A 462 -5.80 22.15 -14.62
C ARG A 462 -4.74 23.15 -15.10
N LYS A 463 -3.50 23.01 -14.64
CA LYS A 463 -2.37 23.91 -14.96
C LYS A 463 -2.67 25.37 -14.61
N ILE A 464 -3.39 25.61 -13.51
CA ILE A 464 -3.71 26.95 -13.00
C ILE A 464 -2.72 27.30 -11.90
N ALA A 465 -1.97 28.39 -12.08
CA ALA A 465 -1.08 28.90 -11.04
C ALA A 465 -1.88 29.29 -9.80
N HIS A 466 -1.46 28.83 -8.63
CA HIS A 466 -2.21 29.02 -7.39
C HIS A 466 -1.30 29.22 -6.17
N GLU A 467 -1.87 29.80 -5.13
CA GLU A 467 -1.26 29.97 -3.81
C GLU A 467 -2.27 29.51 -2.74
N ILE A 468 -1.90 28.48 -1.97
CA ILE A 468 -2.75 27.94 -0.90
C ILE A 468 -2.61 28.81 0.35
N VAL A 469 -3.74 29.40 0.78
CA VAL A 469 -3.86 30.11 2.06
C VAL A 469 -4.47 29.13 3.07
N PRO A 470 -3.67 28.59 4.01
CA PRO A 470 -4.14 27.59 4.95
C PRO A 470 -5.09 28.19 5.99
N LEU A 471 -6.29 27.66 6.08
CA LEU A 471 -7.32 28.08 7.04
C LEU A 471 -7.78 26.87 7.88
N ALA A 472 -7.99 27.09 9.17
CA ALA A 472 -8.46 26.02 10.06
C ALA A 472 -9.98 25.96 10.22
N GLY A 473 -10.69 27.06 9.90
CA GLY A 473 -12.15 27.20 9.99
C GLY A 473 -12.62 28.53 9.44
N SER A 474 -13.94 28.74 9.36
CA SER A 474 -14.56 29.95 8.80
C SER A 474 -14.03 30.33 7.43
N VAL A 475 -13.83 29.33 6.59
CA VAL A 475 -13.17 29.43 5.28
C VAL A 475 -13.96 30.39 4.36
N GLU A 476 -15.29 30.40 4.49
CA GLU A 476 -16.20 31.23 3.72
C GLU A 476 -15.93 32.74 3.92
N LEU A 477 -15.53 33.15 5.13
CA LEU A 477 -15.20 34.56 5.40
C LEU A 477 -13.99 35.06 4.59
N ALA A 478 -13.05 34.19 4.28
CA ALA A 478 -11.86 34.56 3.54
C ALA A 478 -12.19 35.05 2.11
N ALA A 479 -13.12 34.39 1.42
CA ALA A 479 -13.58 34.81 0.11
C ALA A 479 -14.47 36.07 0.21
N ALA A 480 -15.37 36.13 1.20
CA ALA A 480 -16.24 37.28 1.41
C ALA A 480 -15.44 38.55 1.70
N LEU A 481 -14.37 38.46 2.49
CA LEU A 481 -13.47 39.57 2.84
C LEU A 481 -12.36 39.83 1.81
N LYS A 482 -12.34 39.10 0.69
CA LYS A 482 -11.31 39.21 -0.37
C LYS A 482 -9.88 38.89 0.09
N LEU A 483 -9.73 38.13 1.18
CA LEU A 483 -8.44 37.57 1.60
C LEU A 483 -7.95 36.53 0.57
N THR A 484 -8.90 35.79 0.01
CA THR A 484 -8.68 34.81 -1.06
C THR A 484 -9.59 35.10 -2.24
N ASP A 485 -9.22 34.61 -3.41
CA ASP A 485 -10.01 34.79 -4.63
C ASP A 485 -11.14 33.76 -4.68
N VAL A 486 -10.84 32.54 -4.24
CA VAL A 486 -11.77 31.41 -4.09
C VAL A 486 -11.47 30.66 -2.79
N VAL A 487 -12.38 29.76 -2.42
CA VAL A 487 -12.17 28.82 -1.32
C VAL A 487 -12.50 27.41 -1.78
N VAL A 488 -11.87 26.41 -1.13
CA VAL A 488 -12.20 24.99 -1.29
C VAL A 488 -12.65 24.47 0.07
N ASP A 489 -13.91 24.09 0.18
CA ASP A 489 -14.50 23.56 1.42
C ASP A 489 -15.65 22.59 1.14
N LEU A 490 -16.08 21.87 2.20
CA LEU A 490 -17.20 20.93 2.16
C LEU A 490 -18.54 21.66 2.12
N ILE A 491 -19.41 21.21 1.26
CA ILE A 491 -20.80 21.62 1.17
C ILE A 491 -21.71 20.43 1.49
N GLU A 492 -22.58 20.57 2.49
CA GLU A 492 -23.68 19.64 2.74
C GLU A 492 -24.99 20.16 2.12
N SER A 493 -25.53 21.24 2.68
CA SER A 493 -26.75 21.89 2.19
C SER A 493 -26.52 23.16 1.40
N GLY A 494 -25.33 23.79 1.55
CA GLY A 494 -24.99 25.07 0.92
C GLY A 494 -25.61 26.29 1.59
N SER A 495 -26.36 26.16 2.67
CA SER A 495 -27.04 27.27 3.35
C SER A 495 -26.06 28.32 3.91
N THR A 496 -24.98 27.88 4.57
CA THR A 496 -23.94 28.76 5.11
C THR A 496 -23.24 29.54 4.00
N MET A 497 -22.92 28.87 2.89
CA MET A 497 -22.30 29.47 1.72
C MET A 497 -23.18 30.59 1.12
N ALA A 498 -24.47 30.28 0.87
CA ALA A 498 -25.42 31.25 0.33
C ALA A 498 -25.65 32.45 1.26
N ALA A 499 -25.72 32.22 2.59
CA ALA A 499 -25.87 33.29 3.59
C ALA A 499 -24.68 34.27 3.61
N ASN A 500 -23.49 33.85 3.13
CA ASN A 500 -22.29 34.68 3.03
C ASN A 500 -22.03 35.25 1.61
N GLY A 501 -23.03 35.20 0.72
CA GLY A 501 -22.92 35.72 -0.64
C GLY A 501 -21.96 34.94 -1.54
N LEU A 502 -21.78 33.65 -1.27
CA LEU A 502 -20.93 32.76 -2.03
C LEU A 502 -21.76 31.75 -2.84
N ALA A 503 -21.18 31.26 -3.92
CA ALA A 503 -21.75 30.24 -4.78
C ALA A 503 -20.74 29.14 -5.10
N GLU A 504 -21.26 27.94 -5.27
CA GLU A 504 -20.48 26.81 -5.76
C GLU A 504 -20.13 27.03 -7.24
N ILE A 505 -18.85 26.87 -7.58
CA ILE A 505 -18.35 26.98 -8.95
C ILE A 505 -18.31 25.58 -9.57
N GLU A 506 -17.68 24.63 -8.87
CA GLU A 506 -17.48 23.25 -9.36
C GLU A 506 -17.31 22.30 -8.17
N THR A 507 -17.88 21.10 -8.27
CA THR A 507 -17.62 20.01 -7.32
C THR A 507 -16.28 19.36 -7.65
N ILE A 508 -15.38 19.30 -6.67
CA ILE A 508 -14.06 18.67 -6.80
C ILE A 508 -14.14 17.18 -6.47
N LEU A 509 -14.87 16.84 -5.41
CA LEU A 509 -14.98 15.46 -4.89
C LEU A 509 -16.31 15.30 -4.15
N THR A 510 -17.00 14.18 -4.38
CA THR A 510 -18.10 13.75 -3.50
C THR A 510 -17.52 12.90 -2.37
N SER A 511 -18.05 13.05 -1.16
CA SER A 511 -17.60 12.35 0.04
C SER A 511 -18.76 11.77 0.82
N CYS A 512 -18.54 10.62 1.42
CA CYS A 512 -19.42 10.00 2.42
C CYS A 512 -18.57 9.40 3.55
N ALA A 513 -19.20 8.93 4.61
CA ALA A 513 -18.50 8.15 5.63
C ALA A 513 -18.00 6.84 5.02
N THR A 514 -16.78 6.47 5.33
CA THR A 514 -16.16 5.22 4.85
C THR A 514 -15.50 4.48 6.00
N LEU A 515 -15.53 3.15 5.94
CA LEU A 515 -14.68 2.30 6.77
C LEU A 515 -13.30 2.26 6.14
N ILE A 516 -12.26 2.51 6.92
CA ILE A 516 -10.86 2.38 6.49
C ILE A 516 -10.13 1.32 7.28
N LEU A 517 -9.15 0.69 6.65
CA LEU A 517 -8.26 -0.30 7.28
C LEU A 517 -6.80 0.07 7.03
N GLY A 518 -5.95 -0.25 8.03
CA GLY A 518 -4.52 -0.27 7.87
C GLY A 518 -4.05 -1.57 7.20
N ARG A 519 -3.08 -1.46 6.27
CA ARG A 519 -2.48 -2.64 5.62
C ARG A 519 -1.88 -3.61 6.64
N ALA A 520 -1.18 -3.09 7.63
CA ALA A 520 -0.57 -3.88 8.71
C ALA A 520 -1.61 -4.71 9.49
N SER A 521 -2.76 -4.10 9.82
CA SER A 521 -3.85 -4.78 10.53
C SER A 521 -4.54 -5.83 9.66
N LEU A 522 -4.75 -5.53 8.36
CA LEU A 522 -5.28 -6.51 7.42
C LEU A 522 -4.33 -7.71 7.27
N VAL A 523 -3.03 -7.47 7.25
CA VAL A 523 -2.03 -8.53 7.28
C VAL A 523 -2.15 -9.34 8.57
N ALA A 524 -2.19 -8.72 9.73
CA ALA A 524 -2.14 -9.40 11.02
C ALA A 524 -3.45 -10.12 11.39
N ARG A 525 -4.62 -9.56 11.03
CA ARG A 525 -5.94 -9.94 11.56
C ARG A 525 -7.00 -10.10 10.45
N ARG A 526 -6.61 -10.57 9.27
CA ARG A 526 -7.44 -10.63 8.08
C ARG A 526 -8.81 -11.28 8.30
N ALA A 527 -8.86 -12.44 8.96
CA ALA A 527 -10.12 -13.17 9.16
C ALA A 527 -11.13 -12.36 10.00
N GLU A 528 -10.67 -11.80 11.12
CA GLU A 528 -11.51 -10.98 12.01
C GLU A 528 -12.00 -9.71 11.31
N ILE A 529 -11.08 -9.04 10.58
CA ILE A 529 -11.39 -7.83 9.82
C ILE A 529 -12.39 -8.16 8.69
N ALA A 530 -12.15 -9.22 7.92
CA ALA A 530 -13.03 -9.61 6.83
C ALA A 530 -14.46 -9.92 7.31
N GLU A 531 -14.59 -10.65 8.43
CA GLU A 531 -15.88 -10.94 9.03
C GLU A 531 -16.61 -9.66 9.49
N PHE A 532 -15.87 -8.74 10.12
CA PHE A 532 -16.43 -7.46 10.56
C PHE A 532 -16.88 -6.59 9.38
N VAL A 533 -16.04 -6.48 8.34
CA VAL A 533 -16.34 -5.73 7.12
C VAL A 533 -17.58 -6.29 6.43
N GLU A 534 -17.72 -7.62 6.33
CA GLU A 534 -18.86 -8.23 5.67
C GLU A 534 -20.16 -7.95 6.43
N ARG A 535 -20.16 -8.00 7.76
CA ARG A 535 -21.33 -7.63 8.58
C ARG A 535 -21.74 -6.17 8.36
N LEU A 536 -20.75 -5.25 8.26
CA LEU A 536 -21.04 -3.85 7.96
C LEU A 536 -21.58 -3.65 6.54
N ARG A 537 -21.06 -4.37 5.54
CA ARG A 537 -21.50 -4.31 4.15
C ARG A 537 -22.96 -4.72 3.98
N VAL A 538 -23.36 -5.82 4.62
CA VAL A 538 -24.76 -6.29 4.62
C VAL A 538 -25.68 -5.23 5.22
N HIS A 539 -25.27 -4.57 6.30
CA HIS A 539 -26.05 -3.51 6.91
C HIS A 539 -26.14 -2.25 6.02
N ALA A 540 -25.06 -1.87 5.35
CA ALA A 540 -25.03 -0.73 4.43
C ALA A 540 -25.89 -0.98 3.17
N GLY A 541 -25.85 -2.19 2.59
CA GLY A 541 -26.62 -2.57 1.40
C GLY A 541 -28.10 -2.82 1.65
N GLY A 542 -28.51 -3.15 2.87
CA GLY A 542 -29.91 -3.39 3.23
C GLY A 542 -30.77 -2.12 3.41
N ARG A 543 -30.18 -0.93 3.25
CA ARG A 543 -30.84 0.39 3.35
C ARG A 543 -30.87 1.18 2.03
N ALA A 544 -30.47 0.57 0.89
CA ALA A 544 -30.51 1.18 -0.44
C ALA A 544 -31.85 1.00 -1.13
#